data_5f4f7b857f95d67ad3d72014e39dfaab
#
_entry.id   5f4f7b857f95d67ad3d72014e39dfaab
#
_cell.length_a   1.000
_cell.length_b   1.000
_cell.length_c   1.000
_cell.angle_alpha   90.00
_cell.angle_beta   90.00
_cell.angle_gamma   90.00
#
_symmetry.space_group_name_H-M   'P 1'
#
loop_
_entity.id
_entity.type
_entity.pdbx_description
1 polymer ?
#
loop_
_entity_poly.entity_id
_entity_poly.type
_entity_poly.pdbx_seq_one_letter_code
_entity_poly.pdbx_strand_id
1 'polypeptide(L)'
;MNQEDFFKKITAHAKEYGFIFPSSEIYDGLSAVYDYGQNGVELKKNIREYWWKAMVQMHENIVGIDAAIFMHPTTWKASGHVDAFNDPLIDNRDSKKRYRADVLVEDYMAKIEEKINKEVEKARKRFGDAFNEEQFVTTNPRVLEHKAKIEEISHRLYGAMEKNDLDAIKQLILDLEIVCPISGTRNWTDVRQFNLMFATKMGSVADGSDTIYLRPETAQGIFVNYLNVQKTGRMKIPFGIAQTGKAFRNEIVARQFIFRMREFEQMEMQFFVRPGTELEWFQHWKQERLAWHLSLGLPAEKYRFHDHEKLAHYANAATDIEFDFPFGFKELEGIHSRTDFDLSAHAKYSGKKLQYFDPDTNESYTPYVIETSIGLDRMFLAMFSNAYTEEKLEDGSERVVLKLPAILAPYKVAVLPLVKKDGLPEKAREIIDSLKADFMCQYEEKDSIGKRYRRQDAIGTPMCVTVDNDTLVDNCVTVRDRDTMNQVRVPIDNLRNMIFDELKPKK
;
A
#
# COMPACT_ATOMS: atom_id res chain seq x y z
N MET A 1 -20.69 12.41 -6.51
CA MET A 1 -20.52 11.02 -6.97
C MET A 1 -20.48 10.15 -5.74
N ASN A 2 -21.13 8.99 -5.73
CA ASN A 2 -21.05 8.06 -4.59
C ASN A 2 -19.66 7.36 -4.63
N GLN A 3 -19.14 6.98 -3.48
CA GLN A 3 -17.79 6.37 -3.36
C GLN A 3 -17.66 5.06 -4.17
N GLU A 4 -18.71 4.26 -4.21
CA GLU A 4 -18.73 3.00 -4.96
C GLU A 4 -18.64 3.23 -6.47
N ASP A 5 -19.34 4.22 -7.00
CA ASP A 5 -19.27 4.57 -8.43
C ASP A 5 -17.93 5.15 -8.82
N PHE A 6 -17.33 5.94 -7.94
CA PHE A 6 -15.97 6.46 -8.14
C PHE A 6 -14.95 5.32 -8.19
N PHE A 7 -15.05 4.35 -7.29
CA PHE A 7 -14.16 3.20 -7.27
C PHE A 7 -14.30 2.31 -8.51
N LYS A 8 -15.52 2.13 -9.02
CA LYS A 8 -15.76 1.42 -10.29
C LYS A 8 -15.08 2.13 -11.47
N LYS A 9 -15.16 3.46 -11.52
CA LYS A 9 -14.50 4.26 -12.58
C LYS A 9 -12.99 4.11 -12.53
N ILE A 10 -12.37 4.20 -11.35
CA ILE A 10 -10.93 3.99 -11.17
C ILE A 10 -10.51 2.61 -11.68
N THR A 11 -11.24 1.56 -11.29
CA THR A 11 -10.93 0.19 -11.70
C THR A 11 -11.06 0.01 -13.22
N ALA A 12 -12.11 0.58 -13.82
CA ALA A 12 -12.30 0.55 -15.27
C ALA A 12 -11.17 1.30 -16.01
N HIS A 13 -10.82 2.48 -15.53
CA HIS A 13 -9.72 3.29 -16.08
C HIS A 13 -8.38 2.57 -15.99
N ALA A 14 -8.09 1.93 -14.84
CA ALA A 14 -6.87 1.16 -14.66
C ALA A 14 -6.73 0.03 -15.70
N LYS A 15 -7.84 -0.65 -16.02
CA LYS A 15 -7.87 -1.69 -17.05
C LYS A 15 -7.75 -1.12 -18.45
N GLU A 16 -8.55 -0.12 -18.78
CA GLU A 16 -8.60 0.49 -20.12
C GLU A 16 -7.26 1.05 -20.56
N TYR A 17 -6.53 1.70 -19.64
CA TYR A 17 -5.27 2.37 -19.94
C TYR A 17 -4.03 1.54 -19.57
N GLY A 18 -4.15 0.24 -19.39
CA GLY A 18 -3.01 -0.66 -19.23
C GLY A 18 -2.23 -0.48 -17.95
N PHE A 19 -2.91 -0.17 -16.85
CA PHE A 19 -2.31 -0.13 -15.53
C PHE A 19 -2.43 -1.47 -14.81
N ILE A 20 -3.62 -2.05 -14.73
CA ILE A 20 -3.86 -3.26 -13.96
C ILE A 20 -4.85 -4.16 -14.70
N PHE A 21 -4.52 -5.44 -14.78
CA PHE A 21 -5.36 -6.49 -15.34
C PHE A 21 -5.60 -7.59 -14.30
N PRO A 22 -6.75 -8.28 -14.32
CA PRO A 22 -6.88 -9.55 -13.62
C PRO A 22 -5.83 -10.54 -14.13
N SER A 23 -5.12 -11.20 -13.23
CA SER A 23 -4.10 -12.18 -13.66
C SER A 23 -4.76 -13.35 -14.38
N SER A 24 -4.16 -13.75 -15.50
CA SER A 24 -4.64 -14.88 -16.34
C SER A 24 -6.08 -14.68 -16.84
N GLU A 25 -6.46 -13.46 -17.20
CA GLU A 25 -7.82 -13.10 -17.61
C GLU A 25 -8.37 -13.97 -18.75
N ILE A 26 -7.52 -14.47 -19.65
CA ILE A 26 -7.91 -15.38 -20.73
C ILE A 26 -8.46 -16.73 -20.25
N TYR A 27 -8.27 -17.04 -18.96
CA TYR A 27 -8.80 -18.22 -18.26
C TYR A 27 -9.76 -17.82 -17.13
N ASP A 28 -10.53 -16.75 -17.31
CA ASP A 28 -11.45 -16.17 -16.32
C ASP A 28 -10.78 -15.59 -15.08
N GLY A 29 -9.46 -15.45 -15.08
CA GLY A 29 -8.67 -14.84 -14.03
C GLY A 29 -8.47 -15.71 -12.78
N LEU A 30 -7.55 -15.29 -11.92
CA LEU A 30 -7.34 -15.85 -10.59
C LEU A 30 -7.74 -14.80 -9.54
N SER A 31 -8.65 -15.18 -8.65
CA SER A 31 -9.18 -14.26 -7.64
C SER A 31 -8.09 -13.68 -6.75
N ALA A 32 -8.09 -12.35 -6.58
CA ALA A 32 -7.15 -11.59 -5.76
C ALA A 32 -5.68 -11.68 -6.22
N VAL A 33 -5.47 -11.88 -7.50
CA VAL A 33 -4.17 -11.80 -8.14
C VAL A 33 -4.30 -10.91 -9.38
N TYR A 34 -3.36 -9.98 -9.54
CA TYR A 34 -3.40 -8.99 -10.62
C TYR A 34 -2.04 -8.85 -11.29
N ASP A 35 -2.08 -8.53 -12.58
CA ASP A 35 -0.93 -8.21 -13.39
C ASP A 35 -0.88 -6.68 -13.58
N TYR A 36 0.33 -6.12 -13.55
CA TYR A 36 0.55 -4.71 -13.88
C TYR A 36 0.92 -4.60 -15.35
N GLY A 37 0.08 -3.87 -16.10
CA GLY A 37 0.30 -3.61 -17.52
C GLY A 37 1.44 -2.61 -17.75
N GLN A 38 1.62 -2.19 -19.00
CA GLN A 38 2.75 -1.36 -19.43
C GLN A 38 2.86 -0.01 -18.69
N ASN A 39 1.72 0.62 -18.37
CA ASN A 39 1.71 1.86 -17.60
C ASN A 39 1.77 1.59 -16.08
N GLY A 40 1.16 0.48 -15.65
CA GLY A 40 1.15 0.08 -14.25
C GLY A 40 2.53 -0.32 -13.74
N VAL A 41 3.30 -1.07 -14.51
CA VAL A 41 4.65 -1.50 -14.10
C VAL A 41 5.60 -0.31 -13.95
N GLU A 42 5.51 0.69 -14.82
CA GLU A 42 6.34 1.89 -14.71
C GLU A 42 5.94 2.76 -13.49
N LEU A 43 4.65 2.97 -13.26
CA LEU A 43 4.18 3.67 -12.04
C LEU A 43 4.63 2.93 -10.78
N LYS A 44 4.44 1.62 -10.72
CA LYS A 44 4.85 0.78 -9.58
C LYS A 44 6.37 0.83 -9.34
N LYS A 45 7.17 0.75 -10.39
CA LYS A 45 8.62 0.89 -10.35
C LYS A 45 9.02 2.27 -9.82
N ASN A 46 8.43 3.33 -10.35
CA ASN A 46 8.75 4.70 -9.93
C ASN A 46 8.41 4.93 -8.44
N ILE A 47 7.31 4.39 -7.92
CA ILE A 47 6.98 4.46 -6.48
C ILE A 47 8.06 3.74 -5.65
N ARG A 48 8.45 2.54 -6.05
CA ARG A 48 9.48 1.76 -5.37
C ARG A 48 10.83 2.47 -5.37
N GLU A 49 11.25 3.03 -6.51
CA GLU A 49 12.51 3.77 -6.64
C GLU A 49 12.50 5.05 -5.81
N TYR A 50 11.36 5.74 -5.76
CA TYR A 50 11.20 6.95 -4.94
C TYR A 50 11.32 6.61 -3.44
N TRP A 51 10.67 5.51 -2.99
CA TRP A 51 10.80 5.01 -1.63
C TRP A 51 12.23 4.57 -1.31
N TRP A 52 12.85 3.79 -2.22
CA TRP A 52 14.21 3.29 -2.04
C TRP A 52 15.23 4.42 -1.92
N LYS A 53 15.08 5.43 -2.77
CA LYS A 53 15.94 6.63 -2.70
C LYS A 53 15.79 7.32 -1.36
N ALA A 54 14.58 7.58 -0.91
CA ALA A 54 14.33 8.24 0.37
C ALA A 54 14.84 7.40 1.56
N MET A 55 14.56 6.07 1.56
CA MET A 55 14.85 5.19 2.68
C MET A 55 16.33 4.78 2.76
N VAL A 56 16.97 4.49 1.62
CA VAL A 56 18.32 3.93 1.60
C VAL A 56 19.35 4.96 1.17
N GLN A 57 19.12 5.65 0.03
CA GLN A 57 20.13 6.53 -0.53
C GLN A 57 20.34 7.82 0.30
N MET A 58 19.28 8.32 0.92
CA MET A 58 19.29 9.57 1.69
C MET A 58 19.73 9.38 3.16
N HIS A 59 19.92 8.13 3.60
CA HIS A 59 20.38 7.81 4.95
C HIS A 59 21.73 7.11 4.91
N GLU A 60 22.71 7.59 5.68
CA GLU A 60 24.06 7.00 5.75
C GLU A 60 24.09 5.67 6.53
N ASN A 61 23.11 5.44 7.37
CA ASN A 61 23.02 4.30 8.28
C ASN A 61 21.90 3.30 7.90
N ILE A 62 21.38 3.36 6.69
CA ILE A 62 20.40 2.37 6.18
C ILE A 62 20.96 1.72 4.92
N VAL A 63 20.96 0.39 4.90
CA VAL A 63 21.43 -0.41 3.77
C VAL A 63 20.30 -1.33 3.27
N GLY A 64 20.40 -1.74 2.01
CA GLY A 64 19.43 -2.64 1.40
C GLY A 64 19.86 -4.09 1.37
N ILE A 65 18.88 -5.00 1.38
CA ILE A 65 19.06 -6.42 1.05
C ILE A 65 17.97 -6.89 0.08
N ASP A 66 18.22 -8.03 -0.55
CA ASP A 66 17.22 -8.81 -1.29
C ASP A 66 17.27 -10.25 -0.79
N ALA A 67 16.47 -10.57 0.23
CA ALA A 67 16.40 -11.90 0.81
C ALA A 67 15.53 -12.83 -0.04
N ALA A 68 15.85 -14.11 -0.06
CA ALA A 68 15.09 -15.11 -0.80
C ALA A 68 13.63 -15.22 -0.33
N ILE A 69 12.72 -15.53 -1.27
CA ILE A 69 11.31 -15.81 -0.95
C ILE A 69 11.21 -17.14 -0.17
N PHE A 70 11.94 -18.16 -0.62
CA PHE A 70 12.04 -19.44 0.08
C PHE A 70 13.08 -19.35 1.17
N MET A 71 12.66 -19.57 2.39
CA MET A 71 13.50 -19.58 3.56
C MET A 71 13.36 -20.90 4.32
N HIS A 72 14.33 -21.23 5.15
CA HIS A 72 14.27 -22.42 6.00
C HIS A 72 12.97 -22.44 6.81
N PRO A 73 12.21 -23.53 6.88
CA PRO A 73 10.90 -23.57 7.58
C PRO A 73 10.95 -23.13 9.04
N THR A 74 12.09 -23.33 9.72
CA THR A 74 12.31 -22.86 11.09
C THR A 74 12.19 -21.34 11.21
N THR A 75 12.46 -20.57 10.15
CA THR A 75 12.25 -19.11 10.14
C THR A 75 10.81 -18.75 10.50
N TRP A 76 9.87 -19.44 9.86
CA TRP A 76 8.43 -19.21 10.05
C TRP A 76 7.90 -19.80 11.35
N LYS A 77 8.54 -20.83 11.87
CA LYS A 77 8.25 -21.37 13.19
C LYS A 77 8.75 -20.43 14.29
N ALA A 78 9.97 -19.91 14.15
CA ALA A 78 10.56 -18.96 15.10
C ALA A 78 9.75 -17.66 15.18
N SER A 79 9.27 -17.13 14.06
CA SER A 79 8.44 -15.93 13.99
C SER A 79 6.97 -16.15 14.38
N GLY A 80 6.55 -17.41 14.64
CA GLY A 80 5.17 -17.75 15.00
C GLY A 80 4.19 -17.90 13.84
N HIS A 81 4.59 -17.63 12.60
CA HIS A 81 3.67 -17.66 11.45
C HIS A 81 3.08 -19.06 11.18
N VAL A 82 3.82 -20.12 11.43
CA VAL A 82 3.28 -21.48 11.25
C VAL A 82 2.15 -21.76 12.22
N ASP A 83 2.26 -21.30 13.46
CA ASP A 83 1.38 -21.68 14.56
C ASP A 83 0.24 -20.68 14.78
N ALA A 84 0.45 -19.38 14.50
CA ALA A 84 -0.46 -18.30 14.89
C ALA A 84 -1.01 -17.45 13.73
N PHE A 85 -0.50 -17.61 12.50
CA PHE A 85 -0.95 -16.80 11.36
C PHE A 85 -2.20 -17.41 10.71
N ASN A 86 -3.31 -17.38 11.47
CA ASN A 86 -4.55 -18.04 11.10
C ASN A 86 -5.73 -17.07 11.15
N ASP A 87 -6.66 -17.21 10.19
CA ASP A 87 -7.97 -16.56 10.22
C ASP A 87 -9.05 -17.55 10.72
N PRO A 88 -9.96 -17.14 11.59
CA PRO A 88 -11.13 -17.93 11.94
C PRO A 88 -12.16 -17.88 10.81
N LEU A 89 -12.46 -19.03 10.21
CA LEU A 89 -13.39 -19.15 9.08
C LEU A 89 -14.67 -19.86 9.46
N ILE A 90 -15.78 -19.37 8.90
CA ILE A 90 -17.10 -19.94 9.03
C ILE A 90 -17.80 -19.97 7.65
N ASP A 91 -18.49 -21.09 7.37
CA ASP A 91 -19.25 -21.23 6.13
C ASP A 91 -20.76 -21.09 6.43
N ASN A 92 -21.50 -20.45 5.53
CA ASN A 92 -22.96 -20.54 5.57
C ASN A 92 -23.42 -21.67 4.64
N ARG A 93 -24.19 -22.61 5.17
CA ARG A 93 -24.61 -23.85 4.46
C ARG A 93 -25.57 -23.56 3.31
N ASP A 94 -26.38 -22.50 3.42
CA ASP A 94 -27.40 -22.20 2.42
C ASP A 94 -26.80 -21.43 1.23
N SER A 95 -25.96 -20.42 1.50
CA SER A 95 -25.29 -19.64 0.45
C SER A 95 -24.05 -20.35 -0.10
N LYS A 96 -23.53 -21.38 0.58
CA LYS A 96 -22.24 -22.05 0.30
C LYS A 96 -21.06 -21.09 0.22
N LYS A 97 -21.16 -19.94 0.91
CA LYS A 97 -20.11 -18.91 0.96
C LYS A 97 -19.36 -18.98 2.27
N ARG A 98 -18.07 -18.69 2.17
CA ARG A 98 -17.12 -18.63 3.28
C ARG A 98 -16.88 -17.20 3.71
N TYR A 99 -16.78 -16.99 5.02
CA TYR A 99 -16.56 -15.71 5.67
C TYR A 99 -15.48 -15.84 6.74
N ARG A 100 -14.82 -14.75 7.03
CA ARG A 100 -14.05 -14.61 8.26
C ARG A 100 -15.04 -14.36 9.40
N ALA A 101 -14.97 -15.18 10.43
CA ALA A 101 -15.88 -15.12 11.57
C ALA A 101 -15.72 -13.82 12.38
N ASP A 102 -14.46 -13.38 12.57
CA ASP A 102 -14.13 -12.10 13.20
C ASP A 102 -14.71 -10.90 12.42
N VAL A 103 -14.51 -10.87 11.09
CA VAL A 103 -15.03 -9.78 10.24
C VAL A 103 -16.57 -9.72 10.25
N LEU A 104 -17.27 -10.84 10.34
CA LEU A 104 -18.73 -10.84 10.48
C LEU A 104 -19.18 -10.13 11.77
N VAL A 105 -18.43 -10.30 12.85
CA VAL A 105 -18.71 -9.62 14.13
C VAL A 105 -18.32 -8.14 14.05
N GLU A 106 -17.18 -7.82 13.45
CA GLU A 106 -16.73 -6.44 13.21
C GLU A 106 -17.74 -5.67 12.33
N ASP A 107 -18.23 -6.26 11.23
CA ASP A 107 -19.29 -5.68 10.38
C ASP A 107 -20.59 -5.45 11.16
N TYR A 108 -20.87 -6.28 12.17
CA TYR A 108 -22.02 -6.07 13.06
C TYR A 108 -21.79 -4.89 14.00
N MET A 109 -20.59 -4.76 14.59
CA MET A 109 -20.21 -3.60 15.42
C MET A 109 -20.24 -2.30 14.60
N ALA A 110 -19.72 -2.32 13.37
CA ALA A 110 -19.77 -1.16 12.47
C ALA A 110 -21.20 -0.68 12.19
N LYS A 111 -22.18 -1.60 12.07
CA LYS A 111 -23.60 -1.22 11.95
C LYS A 111 -24.17 -0.57 13.21
N ILE A 112 -23.66 -0.91 14.38
CA ILE A 112 -24.03 -0.22 15.63
C ILE A 112 -23.41 1.18 15.65
N GLU A 113 -22.18 1.32 15.21
CA GLU A 113 -21.47 2.60 15.09
C GLU A 113 -22.17 3.55 14.10
N GLU A 114 -22.66 3.03 12.97
CA GLU A 114 -23.51 3.81 12.06
C GLU A 114 -24.80 4.35 12.73
N LYS A 115 -25.37 3.60 13.69
CA LYS A 115 -26.54 4.10 14.45
C LYS A 115 -26.14 5.24 15.39
N ILE A 116 -24.96 5.15 16.03
CA ILE A 116 -24.40 6.25 16.83
C ILE A 116 -24.24 7.49 15.95
N ASN A 117 -23.61 7.36 14.82
CA ASN A 117 -23.34 8.44 13.88
C ASN A 117 -24.66 9.09 13.39
N LYS A 118 -25.69 8.29 13.10
CA LYS A 118 -27.02 8.80 12.74
C LYS A 118 -27.69 9.59 13.88
N GLU A 119 -27.53 9.18 15.13
CA GLU A 119 -28.05 9.93 16.29
C GLU A 119 -27.28 11.25 16.50
N VAL A 120 -25.96 11.24 16.33
CA VAL A 120 -25.11 12.44 16.37
C VAL A 120 -25.51 13.43 15.26
N GLU A 121 -25.69 12.95 14.02
CA GLU A 121 -26.13 13.77 12.90
C GLU A 121 -27.54 14.40 13.11
N LYS A 122 -28.47 13.63 13.65
CA LYS A 122 -29.78 14.15 14.00
C LYS A 122 -29.70 15.24 15.08
N ALA A 123 -28.87 15.04 16.09
CA ALA A 123 -28.65 16.03 17.14
C ALA A 123 -27.98 17.29 16.59
N ARG A 124 -26.97 17.15 15.72
CA ARG A 124 -26.31 18.27 15.04
C ARG A 124 -27.30 19.09 14.22
N LYS A 125 -28.18 18.45 13.46
CA LYS A 125 -29.24 19.14 12.70
C LYS A 125 -30.26 19.84 13.59
N ARG A 126 -30.54 19.30 14.80
CA ARG A 126 -31.51 19.86 15.73
C ARG A 126 -30.98 21.05 16.52
N PHE A 127 -29.69 21.02 16.92
CA PHE A 127 -29.09 22.00 17.83
C PHE A 127 -28.24 23.04 17.10
N GLY A 128 -27.94 22.84 15.80
CA GLY A 128 -27.14 23.78 14.98
C GLY A 128 -25.79 24.09 15.62
N ASP A 129 -25.42 25.38 15.61
CA ASP A 129 -24.13 25.88 16.11
C ASP A 129 -23.93 25.69 17.63
N ALA A 130 -25.02 25.40 18.38
CA ALA A 130 -24.95 25.11 19.81
C ALA A 130 -24.66 23.63 20.12
N PHE A 131 -24.46 22.78 19.11
CA PHE A 131 -24.20 21.36 19.29
C PHE A 131 -22.78 21.09 19.75
N ASN A 132 -22.65 20.46 20.91
CA ASN A 132 -21.38 19.93 21.42
C ASN A 132 -21.39 18.40 21.27
N GLU A 133 -20.66 17.89 20.30
CA GLU A 133 -20.60 16.45 19.99
C GLU A 133 -19.99 15.65 21.11
N GLU A 134 -18.89 16.10 21.70
CA GLU A 134 -18.20 15.41 22.80
C GLU A 134 -19.13 15.25 24.01
N GLN A 135 -19.83 16.30 24.39
CA GLN A 135 -20.81 16.24 25.45
C GLN A 135 -21.98 15.32 25.10
N PHE A 136 -22.46 15.36 23.86
CA PHE A 136 -23.58 14.52 23.43
C PHE A 136 -23.23 13.03 23.45
N VAL A 137 -22.07 12.64 22.95
CA VAL A 137 -21.66 11.22 22.90
C VAL A 137 -21.29 10.64 24.27
N THR A 138 -21.04 11.51 25.27
CA THR A 138 -20.72 11.10 26.65
C THR A 138 -21.94 11.16 27.58
N THR A 139 -23.06 11.77 27.17
CA THR A 139 -24.25 11.94 28.04
C THR A 139 -25.52 11.34 27.47
N ASN A 140 -25.61 11.12 26.15
CA ASN A 140 -26.81 10.58 25.56
C ASN A 140 -27.01 9.10 25.88
N PRO A 141 -28.12 8.68 26.53
CA PRO A 141 -28.32 7.31 26.98
C PRO A 141 -28.26 6.27 25.85
N ARG A 142 -28.79 6.59 24.65
CA ARG A 142 -28.80 5.66 23.49
C ARG A 142 -27.38 5.48 22.93
N VAL A 143 -26.62 6.57 22.87
CA VAL A 143 -25.22 6.50 22.43
C VAL A 143 -24.39 5.68 23.42
N LEU A 144 -24.57 5.90 24.71
CA LEU A 144 -23.88 5.15 25.76
C LEU A 144 -24.26 3.66 25.72
N GLU A 145 -25.53 3.31 25.54
CA GLU A 145 -25.98 1.92 25.37
C GLU A 145 -25.30 1.25 24.16
N HIS A 146 -25.25 1.94 23.03
CA HIS A 146 -24.60 1.42 21.83
C HIS A 146 -23.09 1.26 21.99
N LYS A 147 -22.42 2.21 22.66
CA LYS A 147 -20.98 2.11 22.98
C LYS A 147 -20.70 0.94 23.91
N ALA A 148 -21.46 0.80 24.99
CA ALA A 148 -21.31 -0.33 25.93
C ALA A 148 -21.51 -1.69 25.23
N LYS A 149 -22.46 -1.76 24.28
CA LYS A 149 -22.67 -2.96 23.48
C LYS A 149 -21.49 -3.27 22.55
N ILE A 150 -20.90 -2.27 21.90
CA ILE A 150 -19.70 -2.45 21.08
C ILE A 150 -18.56 -2.94 21.96
N GLU A 151 -18.34 -2.34 23.12
CA GLU A 151 -17.27 -2.72 24.05
C GLU A 151 -17.44 -4.16 24.56
N GLU A 152 -18.64 -4.58 24.92
CA GLU A 152 -18.92 -5.97 25.33
C GLU A 152 -18.61 -6.96 24.18
N ILE A 153 -19.09 -6.68 22.96
CA ILE A 153 -18.87 -7.54 21.80
C ILE A 153 -17.38 -7.60 21.48
N SER A 154 -16.70 -6.48 21.49
CA SER A 154 -15.26 -6.35 21.26
C SER A 154 -14.47 -7.19 22.29
N HIS A 155 -14.79 -7.07 23.57
CA HIS A 155 -14.14 -7.85 24.63
C HIS A 155 -14.35 -9.36 24.45
N ARG A 156 -15.57 -9.80 24.11
CA ARG A 156 -15.86 -11.22 23.83
C ARG A 156 -15.11 -11.74 22.61
N LEU A 157 -15.11 -10.96 21.51
CA LEU A 157 -14.45 -11.36 20.25
C LEU A 157 -12.94 -11.50 20.46
N TYR A 158 -12.29 -10.44 20.91
CA TYR A 158 -10.83 -10.43 21.05
C TYR A 158 -10.35 -11.36 22.15
N GLY A 159 -11.12 -11.50 23.23
CA GLY A 159 -10.82 -12.49 24.27
C GLY A 159 -10.90 -13.95 23.78
N ALA A 160 -11.84 -14.26 22.87
CA ALA A 160 -11.92 -15.56 22.23
C ALA A 160 -10.79 -15.78 21.21
N MET A 161 -10.46 -14.74 20.41
CA MET A 161 -9.35 -14.80 19.46
C MET A 161 -8.00 -15.03 20.15
N GLU A 162 -7.74 -14.33 21.26
CA GLU A 162 -6.50 -14.45 22.02
C GLU A 162 -6.31 -15.85 22.61
N LYS A 163 -7.40 -16.48 23.05
CA LYS A 163 -7.40 -17.86 23.58
C LYS A 163 -7.53 -18.91 22.48
N ASN A 164 -7.68 -18.46 21.22
CA ASN A 164 -7.97 -19.35 20.10
C ASN A 164 -9.22 -20.21 20.30
N ASP A 165 -10.23 -19.64 20.97
CA ASP A 165 -11.51 -20.29 21.27
C ASP A 165 -12.50 -20.12 20.13
N LEU A 166 -12.44 -21.04 19.17
CA LEU A 166 -13.27 -21.00 17.96
C LEU A 166 -14.77 -21.22 18.27
N ASP A 167 -15.06 -21.98 19.31
CA ASP A 167 -16.44 -22.24 19.74
C ASP A 167 -17.05 -20.98 20.34
N ALA A 168 -16.28 -20.21 21.14
CA ALA A 168 -16.72 -18.92 21.67
C ALA A 168 -16.98 -17.90 20.56
N ILE A 169 -16.17 -17.86 19.49
CA ILE A 169 -16.42 -17.01 18.31
C ILE A 169 -17.72 -17.41 17.62
N LYS A 170 -17.95 -18.71 17.41
CA LYS A 170 -19.19 -19.22 16.84
C LYS A 170 -20.40 -18.83 17.70
N GLN A 171 -20.30 -19.05 19.03
CA GLN A 171 -21.36 -18.71 19.96
C GLN A 171 -21.69 -17.21 19.93
N LEU A 172 -20.67 -16.36 19.83
CA LEU A 172 -20.86 -14.91 19.69
C LEU A 172 -21.67 -14.56 18.42
N ILE A 173 -21.36 -15.18 17.27
CA ILE A 173 -22.11 -14.99 16.02
C ILE A 173 -23.59 -15.40 16.19
N LEU A 174 -23.83 -16.49 16.91
CA LEU A 174 -25.20 -16.97 17.19
C LEU A 174 -25.95 -16.06 18.16
N ASP A 175 -25.30 -15.63 19.25
CA ASP A 175 -25.89 -14.73 20.26
C ASP A 175 -26.28 -13.36 19.66
N LEU A 176 -25.44 -12.85 18.76
CA LEU A 176 -25.69 -11.60 18.03
C LEU A 176 -26.67 -11.76 16.88
N GLU A 177 -27.16 -12.97 16.67
CA GLU A 177 -28.09 -13.29 15.58
C GLU A 177 -27.62 -12.85 14.20
N ILE A 178 -26.31 -12.93 13.94
CA ILE A 178 -25.72 -12.49 12.67
C ILE A 178 -26.21 -13.38 11.54
N VAL A 179 -26.78 -12.75 10.52
CA VAL A 179 -27.28 -13.42 9.31
C VAL A 179 -26.26 -13.35 8.19
N CYS A 180 -26.26 -14.37 7.34
CA CYS A 180 -25.44 -14.36 6.13
C CYS A 180 -25.82 -13.20 5.20
N PRO A 181 -24.87 -12.37 4.76
CA PRO A 181 -25.15 -11.23 3.89
C PRO A 181 -25.81 -11.59 2.54
N ILE A 182 -25.65 -12.85 2.09
CA ILE A 182 -26.18 -13.32 0.80
C ILE A 182 -27.50 -14.05 0.95
N SER A 183 -27.57 -15.05 1.85
CA SER A 183 -28.78 -15.88 2.02
C SER A 183 -29.77 -15.32 3.04
N GLY A 184 -29.35 -14.40 3.91
CA GLY A 184 -30.16 -13.90 5.01
C GLY A 184 -30.41 -14.94 6.13
N THR A 185 -29.81 -16.13 6.06
CA THR A 185 -29.99 -17.22 7.03
C THR A 185 -28.89 -17.24 8.08
N ARG A 186 -29.14 -17.94 9.20
CA ARG A 186 -28.19 -18.16 10.30
C ARG A 186 -27.61 -19.58 10.30
N ASN A 187 -27.68 -20.28 9.18
CA ASN A 187 -27.25 -21.67 9.06
C ASN A 187 -25.73 -21.78 8.92
N TRP A 188 -25.03 -21.50 10.02
CA TRP A 188 -23.58 -21.46 10.08
C TRP A 188 -22.97 -22.83 10.40
N THR A 189 -21.79 -23.12 9.85
CA THR A 189 -20.94 -24.26 10.23
C THR A 189 -20.20 -23.96 11.53
N ASP A 190 -19.32 -24.88 11.95
CA ASP A 190 -18.33 -24.60 12.97
C ASP A 190 -17.28 -23.64 12.42
N VAL A 191 -16.69 -22.82 13.31
CA VAL A 191 -15.54 -22.00 12.98
C VAL A 191 -14.29 -22.90 12.90
N ARG A 192 -13.46 -22.68 11.88
CA ARG A 192 -12.22 -23.42 11.67
C ARG A 192 -11.07 -22.44 11.47
N GLN A 193 -9.91 -22.80 11.98
CA GLN A 193 -8.69 -22.06 11.65
C GLN A 193 -8.26 -22.32 10.21
N PHE A 194 -7.79 -21.26 9.58
CA PHE A 194 -7.21 -21.32 8.25
C PHE A 194 -5.87 -20.59 8.25
N ASN A 195 -4.80 -21.33 8.03
CA ASN A 195 -3.47 -20.72 7.95
C ASN A 195 -3.31 -19.95 6.64
N LEU A 196 -2.86 -18.71 6.76
CA LEU A 196 -2.68 -17.80 5.63
C LEU A 196 -1.37 -18.02 4.86
N MET A 197 -0.49 -18.90 5.31
CA MET A 197 0.72 -19.21 4.57
C MET A 197 0.45 -20.15 3.39
N PHE A 198 0.98 -19.80 2.22
CA PHE A 198 1.09 -20.75 1.12
C PHE A 198 2.23 -21.73 1.41
N ALA A 199 1.94 -23.03 1.32
CA ALA A 199 2.91 -24.09 1.48
C ALA A 199 3.12 -24.84 0.16
N THR A 200 4.35 -25.27 -0.09
CA THR A 200 4.70 -26.19 -1.18
C THR A 200 5.72 -27.20 -0.69
N LYS A 201 6.06 -28.17 -1.53
CA LYS A 201 7.03 -29.23 -1.19
C LYS A 201 8.30 -29.05 -2.01
N MET A 202 9.43 -29.25 -1.35
CA MET A 202 10.75 -29.24 -1.97
C MET A 202 11.37 -30.63 -1.83
N GLY A 203 11.90 -31.18 -2.93
CA GLY A 203 12.54 -32.48 -2.98
C GLY A 203 12.01 -33.34 -4.12
N SER A 204 12.76 -34.39 -4.48
CA SER A 204 12.47 -35.27 -5.62
C SER A 204 11.66 -36.52 -5.27
N VAL A 205 11.42 -36.79 -3.99
CA VAL A 205 10.74 -38.01 -3.52
C VAL A 205 9.50 -37.63 -2.73
N ALA A 206 8.36 -38.17 -3.10
CA ALA A 206 7.05 -37.83 -2.51
C ALA A 206 6.95 -38.02 -0.98
N ASP A 207 7.67 -38.98 -0.43
CA ASP A 207 7.61 -39.36 1.00
C ASP A 207 8.70 -38.69 1.86
N GLY A 208 9.65 -37.98 1.28
CA GLY A 208 10.74 -37.31 1.99
C GLY A 208 10.85 -35.80 1.70
N SER A 209 9.82 -35.20 1.11
CA SER A 209 9.86 -33.77 0.73
C SER A 209 9.57 -32.89 1.93
N ASP A 210 10.47 -31.95 2.20
CA ASP A 210 10.25 -30.91 3.22
C ASP A 210 9.19 -29.91 2.77
N THR A 211 8.28 -29.58 3.68
CA THR A 211 7.33 -28.48 3.46
C THR A 211 8.07 -27.16 3.59
N ILE A 212 8.02 -26.36 2.55
CA ILE A 212 8.49 -24.98 2.53
C ILE A 212 7.31 -24.03 2.30
N TYR A 213 7.52 -22.78 2.63
CA TYR A 213 6.48 -21.75 2.57
C TYR A 213 6.90 -20.59 1.67
N LEU A 214 5.91 -19.99 0.99
CA LEU A 214 6.08 -18.67 0.41
C LEU A 214 6.02 -17.64 1.55
N ARG A 215 6.98 -16.72 1.59
CA ARG A 215 7.04 -15.72 2.67
C ARG A 215 5.77 -14.86 2.73
N PRO A 216 5.10 -14.72 3.90
CA PRO A 216 3.92 -13.89 4.08
C PRO A 216 4.27 -12.41 4.33
N GLU A 217 5.57 -12.12 4.58
CA GLU A 217 6.15 -10.79 4.81
C GLU A 217 7.63 -10.76 4.46
N THR A 218 8.17 -9.57 4.32
CA THR A 218 9.60 -9.37 4.02
C THR A 218 10.49 -9.21 5.26
N ALA A 219 9.92 -8.94 6.44
CA ALA A 219 10.63 -8.68 7.70
C ALA A 219 11.59 -9.79 8.10
N GLN A 220 11.14 -11.04 8.04
CA GLN A 220 11.93 -12.16 8.56
C GLN A 220 13.23 -12.38 7.78
N GLY A 221 13.24 -12.05 6.48
CA GLY A 221 14.46 -12.05 5.67
C GLY A 221 15.50 -11.06 6.18
N ILE A 222 15.07 -9.95 6.75
CA ILE A 222 15.97 -8.96 7.38
C ILE A 222 16.54 -9.51 8.68
N PHE A 223 15.70 -10.05 9.57
CA PHE A 223 16.13 -10.54 10.88
C PHE A 223 17.14 -11.70 10.78
N VAL A 224 16.89 -12.67 9.89
CA VAL A 224 17.84 -13.80 9.72
C VAL A 224 19.17 -13.38 9.11
N ASN A 225 19.21 -12.24 8.41
CA ASN A 225 20.41 -11.67 7.83
C ASN A 225 21.06 -10.55 8.68
N TYR A 226 20.51 -10.24 9.84
CA TYR A 226 21.00 -9.17 10.72
C TYR A 226 22.52 -9.22 10.93
N LEU A 227 23.07 -10.36 11.39
CA LEU A 227 24.50 -10.50 11.64
C LEU A 227 25.34 -10.43 10.35
N ASN A 228 24.85 -10.95 9.24
CA ASN A 228 25.53 -10.89 7.97
C ASN A 228 25.73 -9.43 7.54
N VAL A 229 24.64 -8.66 7.57
CA VAL A 229 24.66 -7.24 7.18
C VAL A 229 25.48 -6.40 8.16
N GLN A 230 25.24 -6.59 9.46
CA GLN A 230 25.95 -5.84 10.50
C GLN A 230 27.48 -6.01 10.39
N LYS A 231 27.97 -7.25 10.20
CA LYS A 231 29.39 -7.55 10.12
C LYS A 231 30.02 -7.11 8.80
N THR A 232 29.40 -7.44 7.66
CA THR A 232 29.93 -7.12 6.35
C THR A 232 29.89 -5.63 6.04
N GLY A 233 28.82 -4.96 6.47
CA GLY A 233 28.65 -3.52 6.38
C GLY A 233 29.37 -2.73 7.47
N ARG A 234 29.91 -3.39 8.52
CA ARG A 234 30.49 -2.75 9.71
C ARG A 234 29.53 -1.75 10.34
N MET A 235 28.24 -2.11 10.33
CA MET A 235 27.18 -1.23 10.78
C MET A 235 27.25 -1.03 12.28
N LYS A 236 27.08 0.23 12.71
CA LYS A 236 26.96 0.62 14.12
C LYS A 236 25.50 0.98 14.43
N ILE A 237 25.03 0.62 15.61
CA ILE A 237 23.70 1.01 16.07
C ILE A 237 23.69 2.53 16.39
N PRO A 238 22.63 3.29 15.95
CA PRO A 238 21.46 2.81 15.26
C PRO A 238 21.69 2.65 13.74
N PHE A 239 21.15 1.58 13.15
CA PHE A 239 21.20 1.38 11.71
C PHE A 239 19.96 0.61 11.22
N GLY A 240 19.62 0.78 9.94
CA GLY A 240 18.49 0.11 9.30
C GLY A 240 18.88 -0.86 8.20
N ILE A 241 18.03 -1.84 7.98
CA ILE A 241 18.08 -2.74 6.82
C ILE A 241 16.75 -2.65 6.10
N ALA A 242 16.77 -2.27 4.83
CA ALA A 242 15.59 -2.10 3.99
C ALA A 242 15.51 -3.21 2.94
N GLN A 243 14.29 -3.58 2.59
CA GLN A 243 14.00 -4.55 1.54
C GLN A 243 12.72 -4.18 0.81
N THR A 244 12.67 -4.43 -0.49
CA THR A 244 11.43 -4.46 -1.28
C THR A 244 11.25 -5.86 -1.85
N GLY A 245 10.03 -6.36 -1.94
CA GLY A 245 9.82 -7.64 -2.55
C GLY A 245 8.43 -8.22 -2.36
N LYS A 246 8.18 -9.31 -3.09
CA LYS A 246 6.93 -10.06 -3.06
C LYS A 246 6.73 -10.75 -1.72
N ALA A 247 5.46 -10.71 -1.26
CA ALA A 247 4.94 -11.49 -0.14
C ALA A 247 3.61 -12.14 -0.55
N PHE A 248 3.22 -13.20 0.15
CA PHE A 248 2.12 -14.08 -0.25
C PHE A 248 1.26 -14.41 0.95
N ARG A 249 -0.05 -14.13 0.86
CA ARG A 249 -1.02 -14.50 1.89
C ARG A 249 -2.23 -15.17 1.25
N ASN A 250 -2.57 -16.34 1.70
CA ASN A 250 -3.71 -17.10 1.17
C ASN A 250 -5.04 -16.48 1.63
N GLU A 251 -5.26 -15.24 1.25
CA GLU A 251 -6.45 -14.45 1.58
C GLU A 251 -7.71 -15.13 1.04
N ILE A 252 -8.69 -15.32 1.91
CA ILE A 252 -9.96 -15.96 1.53
C ILE A 252 -10.98 -14.94 1.07
N VAL A 253 -10.99 -13.78 1.70
CA VAL A 253 -11.86 -12.67 1.34
C VAL A 253 -11.04 -11.58 0.69
N ALA A 254 -10.80 -11.73 -0.61
CA ALA A 254 -10.22 -10.66 -1.42
C ALA A 254 -11.28 -9.60 -1.70
N ARG A 255 -11.03 -8.38 -1.29
CA ARG A 255 -11.92 -7.24 -1.53
C ARG A 255 -11.10 -6.03 -1.93
N GLN A 256 -11.77 -5.08 -2.60
CA GLN A 256 -11.23 -3.74 -2.84
C GLN A 256 -10.02 -3.73 -3.81
N PHE A 257 -10.13 -4.51 -4.92
CA PHE A 257 -9.15 -4.49 -5.99
C PHE A 257 -7.74 -4.84 -5.46
N ILE A 258 -6.70 -4.06 -5.80
CA ILE A 258 -5.32 -4.29 -5.37
C ILE A 258 -5.04 -3.92 -3.90
N PHE A 259 -6.05 -3.52 -3.12
CA PHE A 259 -5.86 -3.22 -1.69
C PHE A 259 -5.57 -4.47 -0.86
N ARG A 260 -6.21 -5.60 -1.21
CA ARG A 260 -5.98 -6.89 -0.54
C ARG A 260 -5.87 -8.02 -1.56
N MET A 261 -4.66 -8.51 -1.73
CA MET A 261 -4.28 -9.52 -2.72
C MET A 261 -3.62 -10.72 -2.07
N ARG A 262 -3.57 -11.85 -2.81
CA ARG A 262 -2.86 -13.06 -2.40
C ARG A 262 -1.37 -12.99 -2.66
N GLU A 263 -0.97 -12.26 -3.68
CA GLU A 263 0.40 -11.94 -4.04
C GLU A 263 0.53 -10.42 -4.10
N PHE A 264 1.39 -9.85 -3.28
CA PHE A 264 1.58 -8.39 -3.16
C PHE A 264 3.04 -8.06 -2.95
N GLU A 265 3.38 -6.79 -2.92
CA GLU A 265 4.75 -6.33 -2.72
C GLU A 265 4.83 -5.38 -1.51
N GLN A 266 5.81 -5.60 -0.66
CA GLN A 266 6.12 -4.74 0.48
C GLN A 266 7.39 -3.95 0.24
N MET A 267 7.44 -2.75 0.79
CA MET A 267 8.63 -1.93 0.98
C MET A 267 8.80 -1.77 2.48
N GLU A 268 9.86 -2.33 3.03
CA GLU A 268 10.00 -2.53 4.46
C GLU A 268 11.40 -2.17 4.94
N MET A 269 11.50 -1.57 6.12
CA MET A 269 12.74 -1.26 6.79
C MET A 269 12.64 -1.66 8.26
N GLN A 270 13.68 -2.36 8.74
CA GLN A 270 13.86 -2.71 10.14
C GLN A 270 15.05 -1.90 10.68
N PHE A 271 14.79 -1.01 11.64
CA PHE A 271 15.77 -0.10 12.22
C PHE A 271 16.18 -0.58 13.61
N PHE A 272 17.43 -0.95 13.75
CA PHE A 272 17.99 -1.53 14.96
C PHE A 272 18.53 -0.44 15.89
N VAL A 273 18.05 -0.45 17.13
CA VAL A 273 18.35 0.59 18.13
C VAL A 273 18.80 -0.01 19.45
N ARG A 274 19.44 0.80 20.29
CA ARG A 274 19.77 0.41 21.67
C ARG A 274 18.49 0.26 22.49
N PRO A 275 18.32 -0.82 23.29
CA PRO A 275 17.20 -0.95 24.22
C PRO A 275 17.07 0.27 25.14
N GLY A 276 15.84 0.74 25.31
CA GLY A 276 15.52 1.95 26.08
C GLY A 276 15.50 3.24 25.24
N THR A 277 15.87 3.21 23.94
CA THR A 277 15.76 4.35 23.02
C THR A 277 14.67 4.16 21.97
N GLU A 278 14.00 3.02 21.99
CA GLU A 278 13.06 2.60 20.94
C GLU A 278 11.84 3.53 20.79
N LEU A 279 11.32 4.09 21.91
CA LEU A 279 10.16 4.99 21.83
C LEU A 279 10.50 6.34 21.19
N GLU A 280 11.73 6.84 21.41
CA GLU A 280 12.21 8.04 20.74
C GLU A 280 12.36 7.80 19.24
N TRP A 281 12.98 6.68 18.84
CA TRP A 281 13.10 6.29 17.44
C TRP A 281 11.76 5.98 16.78
N PHE A 282 10.81 5.43 17.53
CA PHE A 282 9.43 5.24 17.03
C PHE A 282 8.78 6.58 16.66
N GLN A 283 8.89 7.60 17.54
CA GLN A 283 8.35 8.93 17.23
C GLN A 283 9.09 9.59 16.04
N HIS A 284 10.42 9.42 15.96
CA HIS A 284 11.19 9.90 14.83
C HIS A 284 10.68 9.30 13.52
N TRP A 285 10.59 7.99 13.42
CA TRP A 285 10.13 7.31 12.20
C TRP A 285 8.66 7.61 11.88
N LYS A 286 7.81 7.77 12.87
CA LYS A 286 6.42 8.22 12.69
C LYS A 286 6.35 9.55 11.93
N GLN A 287 7.16 10.53 12.30
CA GLN A 287 7.21 11.83 11.63
C GLN A 287 7.90 11.77 10.27
N GLU A 288 9.00 11.06 10.17
CA GLU A 288 9.77 10.90 8.93
C GLU A 288 8.93 10.22 7.82
N ARG A 289 8.17 9.19 8.19
CA ARG A 289 7.30 8.51 7.23
C ARG A 289 6.13 9.37 6.77
N LEU A 290 5.50 10.10 7.65
CA LEU A 290 4.46 11.05 7.26
C LEU A 290 5.02 12.15 6.35
N ALA A 291 6.19 12.70 6.65
CA ALA A 291 6.85 13.70 5.82
C ALA A 291 7.14 13.16 4.41
N TRP A 292 7.58 11.90 4.30
CA TRP A 292 7.77 11.24 3.01
C TRP A 292 6.47 11.15 2.21
N HIS A 293 5.35 10.74 2.82
CA HIS A 293 4.04 10.71 2.15
C HIS A 293 3.63 12.09 1.64
N LEU A 294 3.80 13.12 2.45
CA LEU A 294 3.46 14.49 2.09
C LEU A 294 4.37 15.05 0.98
N SER A 295 5.61 14.60 0.88
CA SER A 295 6.55 14.99 -0.19
C SER A 295 6.09 14.59 -1.60
N LEU A 296 5.14 13.65 -1.69
CA LEU A 296 4.50 13.25 -2.94
C LEU A 296 3.38 14.22 -3.40
N GLY A 297 3.10 15.26 -2.62
CA GLY A 297 2.14 16.31 -2.97
C GLY A 297 0.67 15.93 -2.79
N LEU A 298 0.37 14.84 -2.08
CA LEU A 298 -1.01 14.55 -1.71
C LEU A 298 -1.45 15.42 -0.53
N PRO A 299 -2.75 15.78 -0.47
CA PRO A 299 -3.28 16.61 0.61
C PRO A 299 -3.11 15.97 1.99
N ALA A 300 -2.69 16.76 2.98
CA ALA A 300 -2.43 16.26 4.34
C ALA A 300 -3.68 15.66 5.00
N GLU A 301 -4.86 16.18 4.69
CA GLU A 301 -6.15 15.70 5.17
C GLU A 301 -6.52 14.28 4.69
N LYS A 302 -5.80 13.77 3.68
CA LYS A 302 -5.91 12.39 3.23
C LYS A 302 -5.21 11.38 4.14
N TYR A 303 -4.39 11.86 5.08
CA TYR A 303 -3.63 11.02 5.99
C TYR A 303 -4.06 11.26 7.44
N ARG A 304 -3.99 10.22 8.25
CA ARG A 304 -4.09 10.31 9.69
C ARG A 304 -3.29 9.20 10.36
N PHE A 305 -2.88 9.44 11.60
CA PHE A 305 -2.36 8.38 12.44
C PHE A 305 -3.50 7.63 13.13
N HIS A 306 -3.33 6.32 13.22
CA HIS A 306 -4.17 5.44 14.01
C HIS A 306 -3.29 4.66 14.98
N ASP A 307 -3.19 5.15 16.21
CA ASP A 307 -2.40 4.48 17.24
C ASP A 307 -3.17 3.25 17.73
N HIS A 308 -2.47 2.10 17.87
CA HIS A 308 -3.10 0.85 18.27
C HIS A 308 -3.35 0.83 19.79
N GLU A 309 -4.61 0.73 20.21
CA GLU A 309 -4.98 0.56 21.60
C GLU A 309 -4.57 -0.81 22.15
N LYS A 310 -4.64 -1.85 21.31
CA LYS A 310 -4.22 -3.20 21.61
C LYS A 310 -2.97 -3.57 20.80
N LEU A 311 -1.86 -3.64 21.49
CA LEU A 311 -0.58 -3.98 20.87
C LEU A 311 -0.46 -5.49 20.64
N ALA A 312 0.24 -5.86 19.55
CA ALA A 312 0.69 -7.23 19.34
C ALA A 312 1.69 -7.62 20.46
N HIS A 313 1.78 -8.90 20.76
CA HIS A 313 2.63 -9.41 21.86
C HIS A 313 4.14 -9.11 21.69
N TYR A 314 4.56 -8.75 20.49
CA TYR A 314 5.94 -8.39 20.17
C TYR A 314 6.21 -6.88 20.18
N ALA A 315 5.20 -6.04 20.36
CA ALA A 315 5.33 -4.61 20.24
C ALA A 315 5.03 -3.90 21.55
N ASN A 316 5.77 -2.81 21.85
CA ASN A 316 5.47 -1.89 22.93
C ASN A 316 4.95 -0.52 22.46
N ALA A 317 4.94 -0.27 21.14
CA ALA A 317 4.23 0.82 20.49
C ALA A 317 3.91 0.44 19.03
N ALA A 318 2.75 0.85 18.54
CA ALA A 318 2.32 0.63 17.16
C ALA A 318 1.38 1.75 16.70
N THR A 319 1.54 2.17 15.45
CA THR A 319 0.66 3.11 14.77
C THR A 319 0.59 2.79 13.29
N ASP A 320 -0.56 3.06 12.68
CA ASP A 320 -0.70 3.07 11.24
C ASP A 320 -0.77 4.50 10.73
N ILE A 321 -0.14 4.75 9.59
CA ILE A 321 -0.51 5.86 8.73
C ILE A 321 -1.66 5.35 7.86
N GLU A 322 -2.87 5.83 8.13
CA GLU A 322 -4.04 5.54 7.31
C GLU A 322 -4.17 6.59 6.19
N PHE A 323 -4.67 6.14 5.04
CA PHE A 323 -5.02 6.98 3.91
C PHE A 323 -6.52 6.89 3.61
N ASP A 324 -7.12 8.03 3.21
CA ASP A 324 -8.53 8.11 2.78
C ASP A 324 -8.69 7.56 1.35
N PHE A 325 -8.82 6.25 1.24
CA PHE A 325 -9.13 5.55 0.00
C PHE A 325 -10.59 5.81 -0.44
N PRO A 326 -10.98 5.45 -1.68
CA PRO A 326 -12.37 5.57 -2.13
C PRO A 326 -13.41 4.84 -1.27
N PHE A 327 -12.98 3.97 -0.37
CA PHE A 327 -13.79 3.20 0.59
C PHE A 327 -13.49 3.59 2.06
N GLY A 328 -12.94 4.77 2.29
CA GLY A 328 -12.63 5.35 3.59
C GLY A 328 -11.20 5.11 4.06
N PHE A 329 -10.91 5.62 5.26
CA PHE A 329 -9.59 5.49 5.88
C PHE A 329 -9.23 4.03 6.13
N LYS A 330 -8.07 3.63 5.65
CA LYS A 330 -7.48 2.31 5.85
C LYS A 330 -5.97 2.41 5.94
N GLU A 331 -5.38 1.45 6.62
CA GLU A 331 -3.94 1.28 6.77
C GLU A 331 -3.23 1.34 5.42
N LEU A 332 -2.25 2.24 5.30
CA LEU A 332 -1.34 2.37 4.19
C LEU A 332 0.07 1.92 4.58
N GLU A 333 0.55 2.34 5.76
CA GLU A 333 1.87 2.02 6.29
C GLU A 333 1.79 1.76 7.79
N GLY A 334 2.34 0.64 8.26
CA GLY A 334 2.49 0.32 9.67
C GLY A 334 3.85 0.76 10.21
N ILE A 335 3.88 1.29 11.43
CA ILE A 335 5.09 1.64 12.16
C ILE A 335 5.01 0.99 13.54
N HIS A 336 5.98 0.12 13.86
CA HIS A 336 5.93 -0.70 15.07
C HIS A 336 7.26 -0.65 15.82
N SER A 337 7.21 -0.52 17.14
CA SER A 337 8.34 -0.82 18.02
C SER A 337 8.23 -2.28 18.47
N ARG A 338 9.01 -3.17 17.84
CA ARG A 338 8.93 -4.63 17.96
C ARG A 338 9.76 -5.20 19.12
N THR A 339 10.42 -4.34 19.90
CA THR A 339 11.38 -4.75 20.93
C THR A 339 12.50 -5.65 20.36
N ASP A 340 12.98 -6.63 21.10
CA ASP A 340 13.95 -7.65 20.67
C ASP A 340 13.29 -8.98 20.24
N PHE A 341 11.97 -9.00 20.12
CA PHE A 341 11.19 -10.22 19.96
C PHE A 341 11.70 -11.12 18.83
N ASP A 342 11.84 -10.59 17.62
CA ASP A 342 12.23 -11.39 16.46
C ASP A 342 13.67 -11.91 16.57
N LEU A 343 14.62 -11.04 16.95
CA LEU A 343 16.02 -11.43 17.12
C LEU A 343 16.17 -12.47 18.25
N SER A 344 15.48 -12.31 19.35
CA SER A 344 15.47 -13.25 20.47
C SER A 344 14.83 -14.60 20.09
N ALA A 345 13.72 -14.59 19.33
CA ALA A 345 13.10 -15.79 18.81
C ALA A 345 14.05 -16.55 17.87
N HIS A 346 14.65 -15.86 16.88
CA HIS A 346 15.61 -16.48 15.99
C HIS A 346 16.88 -16.97 16.69
N ALA A 347 17.36 -16.26 17.70
CA ALA A 347 18.47 -16.71 18.53
C ALA A 347 18.14 -18.02 19.25
N LYS A 348 16.95 -18.11 19.85
CA LYS A 348 16.46 -19.33 20.52
C LYS A 348 16.38 -20.51 19.59
N TYR A 349 15.78 -20.36 18.40
CA TYR A 349 15.60 -21.46 17.47
C TYR A 349 16.86 -21.87 16.70
N SER A 350 17.79 -20.93 16.48
CA SER A 350 19.06 -21.22 15.78
C SER A 350 20.21 -21.59 16.71
N GLY A 351 20.10 -21.33 18.01
CA GLY A 351 21.18 -21.44 18.97
C GLY A 351 22.29 -20.41 18.80
N LYS A 352 22.10 -19.40 17.92
CA LYS A 352 23.10 -18.35 17.65
C LYS A 352 22.76 -17.08 18.41
N LYS A 353 23.78 -16.38 18.90
CA LYS A 353 23.59 -15.06 19.56
C LYS A 353 23.42 -13.98 18.50
N LEU A 354 22.23 -13.40 18.39
CA LEU A 354 21.92 -12.26 17.54
C LEU A 354 22.08 -10.95 18.31
N GLN A 355 23.29 -10.70 18.81
CA GLN A 355 23.62 -9.56 19.66
C GLN A 355 24.56 -8.60 18.94
N TYR A 356 24.46 -7.33 19.28
CA TYR A 356 25.41 -6.28 18.94
C TYR A 356 26.41 -6.13 20.09
N PHE A 357 27.70 -6.08 19.75
CA PHE A 357 28.75 -5.67 20.68
C PHE A 357 29.03 -4.20 20.46
N ASP A 358 28.80 -3.40 21.49
CA ASP A 358 29.07 -1.97 21.49
C ASP A 358 30.49 -1.72 21.99
N PRO A 359 31.43 -1.33 21.13
CA PRO A 359 32.81 -1.10 21.54
C PRO A 359 32.98 0.13 22.43
N ASP A 360 32.07 1.09 22.36
CA ASP A 360 32.17 2.32 23.12
C ASP A 360 31.80 2.11 24.61
N THR A 361 30.86 1.20 24.87
CA THR A 361 30.41 0.84 26.23
C THR A 361 30.97 -0.50 26.72
N ASN A 362 31.61 -1.29 25.83
CA ASN A 362 32.08 -2.66 26.06
C ASN A 362 30.95 -3.60 26.53
N GLU A 363 29.72 -3.39 26.02
CA GLU A 363 28.53 -4.18 26.35
C GLU A 363 28.02 -4.95 25.12
N SER A 364 27.40 -6.10 25.39
CA SER A 364 26.65 -6.84 24.35
C SER A 364 25.17 -6.87 24.69
N TYR A 365 24.33 -6.54 23.74
CA TYR A 365 22.88 -6.57 23.89
C TYR A 365 22.18 -7.01 22.61
N THR A 366 20.97 -7.53 22.73
CA THR A 366 20.07 -7.75 21.60
C THR A 366 19.40 -6.41 21.26
N PRO A 367 19.58 -5.88 20.03
CA PRO A 367 18.94 -4.61 19.67
C PRO A 367 17.41 -4.69 19.69
N TYR A 368 16.79 -3.56 20.01
CA TYR A 368 15.37 -3.36 19.76
C TYR A 368 15.16 -2.88 18.33
N VAL A 369 13.96 -3.08 17.80
CA VAL A 369 13.68 -2.86 16.38
C VAL A 369 12.50 -1.92 16.20
N ILE A 370 12.67 -0.90 15.33
CA ILE A 370 11.57 -0.10 14.81
C ILE A 370 11.33 -0.55 13.37
N GLU A 371 10.13 -1.00 13.11
CA GLU A 371 9.66 -1.39 11.78
C GLU A 371 8.92 -0.25 11.11
N THR A 372 9.16 -0.07 9.80
CA THR A 372 8.26 0.65 8.91
C THR A 372 7.94 -0.27 7.73
N SER A 373 6.66 -0.52 7.48
CA SER A 373 6.22 -1.45 6.43
C SER A 373 5.05 -0.86 5.66
N ILE A 374 5.24 -0.68 4.36
CA ILE A 374 4.23 -0.16 3.44
C ILE A 374 3.96 -1.15 2.32
N GLY A 375 2.68 -1.39 2.03
CA GLY A 375 2.27 -2.14 0.86
C GLY A 375 2.45 -1.31 -0.41
N LEU A 376 3.34 -1.73 -1.31
CA LEU A 376 3.57 -1.03 -2.58
C LEU A 376 2.29 -0.95 -3.42
N ASP A 377 1.48 -2.00 -3.41
CA ASP A 377 0.21 -2.05 -4.14
C ASP A 377 -0.85 -1.13 -3.52
N ARG A 378 -0.88 -0.99 -2.19
CA ARG A 378 -1.72 0.00 -1.50
C ARG A 378 -1.27 1.42 -1.80
N MET A 379 0.05 1.67 -1.83
CA MET A 379 0.59 2.97 -2.22
C MET A 379 0.25 3.31 -3.68
N PHE A 380 0.34 2.32 -4.58
CA PHE A 380 -0.11 2.50 -5.96
C PHE A 380 -1.59 2.91 -6.02
N LEU A 381 -2.46 2.22 -5.29
CA LEU A 381 -3.89 2.54 -5.24
C LEU A 381 -4.15 3.93 -4.67
N ALA A 382 -3.44 4.33 -3.61
CA ALA A 382 -3.54 5.67 -3.02
C ALA A 382 -3.18 6.75 -4.05
N MET A 383 -2.02 6.61 -4.72
CA MET A 383 -1.58 7.56 -5.76
C MET A 383 -2.55 7.59 -6.94
N PHE A 384 -2.97 6.43 -7.43
CA PHE A 384 -3.82 6.30 -8.61
C PHE A 384 -5.22 6.87 -8.36
N SER A 385 -5.83 6.54 -7.21
CA SER A 385 -7.17 7.02 -6.87
C SER A 385 -7.21 8.53 -6.61
N ASN A 386 -6.15 9.08 -5.98
CA ASN A 386 -6.07 10.52 -5.76
C ASN A 386 -5.80 11.30 -7.05
N ALA A 387 -5.04 10.72 -7.98
CA ALA A 387 -4.69 11.36 -9.25
C ALA A 387 -5.87 11.40 -10.24
N TYR A 388 -6.82 10.48 -10.15
CA TYR A 388 -7.93 10.38 -11.09
C TYR A 388 -8.87 11.58 -10.97
N THR A 389 -9.01 12.33 -12.05
CA THR A 389 -9.82 13.55 -12.11
C THR A 389 -10.64 13.59 -13.39
N GLU A 390 -11.92 13.88 -13.29
CA GLU A 390 -12.82 14.20 -14.41
C GLU A 390 -13.01 15.70 -14.47
N GLU A 391 -12.67 16.33 -15.59
CA GLU A 391 -12.76 17.78 -15.79
C GLU A 391 -13.73 18.11 -16.92
N LYS A 392 -14.57 19.13 -16.68
CA LYS A 392 -15.36 19.78 -17.74
C LYS A 392 -14.60 20.97 -18.27
N LEU A 393 -14.46 21.05 -19.58
CA LEU A 393 -13.76 22.14 -20.24
C LEU A 393 -14.74 23.25 -20.62
N GLU A 394 -14.20 24.43 -20.95
CA GLU A 394 -14.98 25.61 -21.34
C GLU A 394 -15.85 25.37 -22.59
N ASP A 395 -15.41 24.50 -23.51
CA ASP A 395 -16.16 24.09 -24.71
C ASP A 395 -17.26 23.05 -24.43
N GLY A 396 -17.47 22.69 -23.15
CA GLY A 396 -18.44 21.69 -22.71
C GLY A 396 -17.99 20.23 -22.88
N SER A 397 -16.81 19.99 -23.44
CA SER A 397 -16.24 18.65 -23.51
C SER A 397 -15.70 18.19 -22.13
N GLU A 398 -15.56 16.88 -21.96
CA GLU A 398 -15.01 16.29 -20.75
C GLU A 398 -13.64 15.66 -21.03
N ARG A 399 -12.75 15.72 -20.05
CA ARG A 399 -11.50 14.95 -20.05
C ARG A 399 -11.27 14.21 -18.75
N VAL A 400 -10.72 13.02 -18.86
CA VAL A 400 -10.14 12.30 -17.73
C VAL A 400 -8.64 12.59 -17.71
N VAL A 401 -8.12 12.95 -16.55
CA VAL A 401 -6.70 13.20 -16.35
C VAL A 401 -6.20 12.51 -15.08
N LEU A 402 -5.07 11.82 -15.17
CA LEU A 402 -4.34 11.32 -14.01
C LEU A 402 -3.31 12.36 -13.58
N LYS A 403 -3.61 13.12 -12.53
CA LYS A 403 -2.70 14.14 -11.96
C LYS A 403 -1.64 13.51 -11.07
N LEU A 404 -0.91 12.54 -11.61
CA LEU A 404 0.22 11.93 -10.92
C LEU A 404 1.35 12.93 -10.71
N PRO A 405 2.07 12.90 -9.57
CA PRO A 405 3.35 13.59 -9.44
C PRO A 405 4.26 13.22 -10.63
N ALA A 406 4.89 14.20 -11.24
CA ALA A 406 5.68 13.99 -12.46
C ALA A 406 6.76 12.90 -12.28
N ILE A 407 7.38 12.86 -11.08
CA ILE A 407 8.38 11.84 -10.74
C ILE A 407 7.84 10.43 -10.77
N LEU A 408 6.52 10.23 -10.52
CA LEU A 408 5.88 8.91 -10.50
C LEU A 408 5.25 8.54 -11.84
N ALA A 409 5.00 9.51 -12.74
CA ALA A 409 4.34 9.27 -14.02
C ALA A 409 5.03 8.15 -14.83
N PRO A 410 4.27 7.26 -15.50
CA PRO A 410 4.84 6.18 -16.34
C PRO A 410 5.79 6.71 -17.41
N TYR A 411 5.32 7.69 -18.17
CA TYR A 411 6.15 8.44 -19.11
C TYR A 411 6.39 9.85 -18.58
N LYS A 412 7.63 10.35 -18.75
CA LYS A 412 7.98 11.71 -18.31
C LYS A 412 7.62 12.75 -19.36
N VAL A 413 7.65 12.32 -20.62
CA VAL A 413 7.36 13.17 -21.79
C VAL A 413 6.80 12.33 -22.92
N ALA A 414 5.84 12.89 -23.66
CA ALA A 414 5.40 12.38 -24.95
C ALA A 414 5.81 13.32 -26.06
N VAL A 415 6.40 12.82 -27.14
CA VAL A 415 6.81 13.59 -28.30
C VAL A 415 5.91 13.26 -29.49
N LEU A 416 5.21 14.28 -29.98
CA LEU A 416 4.08 14.15 -30.89
C LEU A 416 4.31 15.01 -32.14
N PRO A 417 4.57 14.42 -33.32
CA PRO A 417 4.60 15.24 -34.55
C PRO A 417 3.20 15.75 -34.86
N LEU A 418 3.03 17.03 -35.19
CA LEU A 418 1.73 17.63 -35.47
C LEU A 418 0.99 16.89 -36.58
N VAL A 419 1.69 16.55 -37.62
CA VAL A 419 1.21 15.74 -38.78
C VAL A 419 2.25 14.70 -39.16
N LYS A 420 1.80 13.65 -39.92
CA LYS A 420 2.64 12.52 -40.32
C LYS A 420 3.42 12.77 -41.65
N LYS A 421 3.91 13.94 -41.86
CA LYS A 421 4.61 14.32 -43.10
C LYS A 421 5.59 15.47 -42.86
N ASP A 422 6.25 15.88 -43.89
CA ASP A 422 7.09 17.08 -43.95
C ASP A 422 8.31 17.00 -43.01
N GLY A 423 8.82 15.79 -42.68
CA GLY A 423 9.97 15.60 -41.81
C GLY A 423 9.68 15.70 -40.31
N LEU A 424 8.41 15.94 -39.88
CA LEU A 424 8.05 16.08 -38.47
C LEU A 424 8.15 14.76 -37.67
N PRO A 425 7.76 13.58 -38.21
CA PRO A 425 7.97 12.31 -37.53
C PRO A 425 9.46 12.00 -37.28
N GLU A 426 10.31 12.28 -38.25
CA GLU A 426 11.77 12.06 -38.17
C GLU A 426 12.35 12.98 -37.07
N LYS A 427 11.98 14.26 -37.08
CA LYS A 427 12.44 15.22 -36.05
C LYS A 427 11.94 14.85 -34.66
N ALA A 428 10.70 14.36 -34.53
CA ALA A 428 10.17 13.89 -33.26
C ALA A 428 10.95 12.67 -32.72
N ARG A 429 11.36 11.75 -33.59
CA ARG A 429 12.21 10.59 -33.21
C ARG A 429 13.61 11.00 -32.80
N GLU A 430 14.20 11.98 -33.49
CA GLU A 430 15.50 12.57 -33.13
C GLU A 430 15.44 13.16 -31.70
N ILE A 431 14.36 13.87 -31.37
CA ILE A 431 14.16 14.42 -30.03
C ILE A 431 14.05 13.29 -28.99
N ILE A 432 13.26 12.24 -29.27
CA ILE A 432 13.18 11.08 -28.36
C ILE A 432 14.54 10.44 -28.18
N ASP A 433 15.31 10.25 -29.24
CA ASP A 433 16.64 9.64 -29.17
C ASP A 433 17.60 10.45 -28.27
N SER A 434 17.43 11.75 -28.21
CA SER A 434 18.20 12.60 -27.28
C SER A 434 17.76 12.53 -25.81
N LEU A 435 16.50 12.11 -25.55
CA LEU A 435 15.91 12.12 -24.21
C LEU A 435 15.82 10.73 -23.57
N LYS A 436 15.70 9.66 -24.37
CA LYS A 436 15.40 8.30 -23.90
C LYS A 436 16.44 7.65 -23.00
N ALA A 437 17.66 8.19 -22.97
CA ALA A 437 18.71 7.72 -22.07
C ALA A 437 18.43 8.11 -20.61
N ASP A 438 17.69 9.21 -20.40
CA ASP A 438 17.42 9.78 -19.07
C ASP A 438 15.96 9.55 -18.66
N PHE A 439 15.03 9.50 -19.62
CA PHE A 439 13.60 9.51 -19.35
C PHE A 439 12.85 8.43 -20.11
N MET A 440 11.80 7.93 -19.49
CA MET A 440 10.80 7.12 -20.20
C MET A 440 9.97 8.04 -21.09
N CYS A 441 10.14 7.93 -22.42
CA CYS A 441 9.50 8.75 -23.44
C CYS A 441 8.46 7.96 -24.22
N GLN A 442 7.39 8.62 -24.65
CA GLN A 442 6.42 8.04 -25.57
C GLN A 442 6.38 8.79 -26.90
N TYR A 443 6.30 8.03 -28.00
CA TYR A 443 6.04 8.54 -29.33
C TYR A 443 4.64 8.17 -29.77
N GLU A 444 3.89 9.12 -30.33
CA GLU A 444 2.58 8.84 -30.89
C GLU A 444 2.28 9.76 -32.09
N GLU A 445 1.74 9.17 -33.16
CA GLU A 445 1.40 9.90 -34.38
C GLU A 445 0.01 9.54 -34.94
N LYS A 446 -0.73 8.63 -34.23
CA LYS A 446 -2.07 8.20 -34.66
C LYS A 446 -3.14 9.20 -34.21
N ASP A 447 -4.10 9.52 -35.06
CA ASP A 447 -5.20 10.46 -34.82
C ASP A 447 -4.78 11.96 -34.73
N SER A 448 -5.72 12.84 -34.44
CA SER A 448 -5.47 14.27 -34.29
C SER A 448 -4.67 14.55 -33.01
N ILE A 449 -3.95 15.67 -33.00
CA ILE A 449 -3.12 16.07 -31.84
C ILE A 449 -3.95 16.19 -30.56
N GLY A 450 -5.18 16.68 -30.63
CA GLY A 450 -6.06 16.79 -29.48
C GLY A 450 -6.41 15.42 -28.86
N LYS A 451 -6.68 14.38 -29.70
CA LYS A 451 -6.92 13.03 -29.21
C LYS A 451 -5.66 12.42 -28.56
N ARG A 452 -4.49 12.71 -29.10
CA ARG A 452 -3.21 12.27 -28.54
C ARG A 452 -2.95 12.92 -27.17
N TYR A 453 -3.20 14.21 -27.02
CA TYR A 453 -3.15 14.87 -25.72
C TYR A 453 -4.07 14.21 -24.69
N ARG A 454 -5.33 13.89 -25.09
CA ARG A 454 -6.28 13.23 -24.19
C ARG A 454 -5.78 11.86 -23.71
N ARG A 455 -5.14 11.07 -24.58
CA ARG A 455 -4.54 9.78 -24.18
C ARG A 455 -3.39 9.98 -23.21
N GLN A 456 -2.56 11.02 -23.42
CA GLN A 456 -1.45 11.33 -22.50
C GLN A 456 -1.95 11.86 -21.16
N ASP A 457 -2.99 12.71 -21.16
CA ASP A 457 -3.67 13.16 -19.94
C ASP A 457 -4.21 11.95 -19.14
N ALA A 458 -4.85 10.99 -19.82
CA ALA A 458 -5.45 9.80 -19.21
C ALA A 458 -4.43 8.82 -18.58
N ILE A 459 -3.20 8.78 -19.07
CA ILE A 459 -2.11 7.94 -18.51
C ILE A 459 -1.18 8.72 -17.57
N GLY A 460 -1.41 10.03 -17.43
CA GLY A 460 -0.70 10.86 -16.46
C GLY A 460 0.65 11.40 -16.93
N THR A 461 0.93 11.44 -18.23
CA THR A 461 2.15 12.03 -18.79
C THR A 461 2.20 13.53 -18.50
N PRO A 462 3.18 14.06 -17.75
CA PRO A 462 3.15 15.47 -17.31
C PRO A 462 3.36 16.47 -18.43
N MET A 463 4.11 16.11 -19.47
CA MET A 463 4.47 17.01 -20.58
C MET A 463 4.27 16.34 -21.94
N CYS A 464 3.65 17.08 -22.86
CA CYS A 464 3.57 16.71 -24.26
C CYS A 464 4.37 17.71 -25.11
N VAL A 465 5.35 17.22 -25.85
CA VAL A 465 6.18 17.98 -26.79
C VAL A 465 5.60 17.83 -28.18
N THR A 466 5.14 18.91 -28.78
CA THR A 466 4.62 18.91 -30.15
C THR A 466 5.68 19.45 -31.10
N VAL A 467 5.97 18.68 -32.13
CA VAL A 467 6.86 19.02 -33.23
C VAL A 467 6.00 19.49 -34.41
N ASP A 468 6.15 20.73 -34.80
CA ASP A 468 5.41 21.42 -35.88
C ASP A 468 6.34 21.90 -36.99
N ASN A 469 5.78 22.56 -38.03
CA ASN A 469 6.58 23.04 -39.16
C ASN A 469 7.59 24.13 -38.76
N ASP A 470 7.25 24.96 -37.75
CA ASP A 470 8.15 25.99 -37.26
C ASP A 470 9.37 25.37 -36.56
N THR A 471 9.20 24.18 -35.95
CA THR A 471 10.29 23.44 -35.32
C THR A 471 11.45 23.15 -36.28
N LEU A 472 11.16 22.92 -37.56
CA LEU A 472 12.19 22.66 -38.57
C LEU A 472 12.99 23.94 -38.95
N VAL A 473 12.46 25.10 -38.60
CA VAL A 473 13.06 26.39 -38.91
C VAL A 473 13.79 27.00 -37.70
N ASP A 474 13.14 27.00 -36.54
CA ASP A 474 13.61 27.69 -35.33
C ASP A 474 14.22 26.73 -34.27
N ASN A 475 14.22 25.42 -34.52
CA ASN A 475 14.68 24.39 -33.60
C ASN A 475 14.02 24.49 -32.22
N CYS A 476 12.76 24.98 -32.15
CA CYS A 476 11.93 25.02 -30.97
C CYS A 476 10.73 24.11 -31.09
N VAL A 477 10.20 23.65 -29.97
CA VAL A 477 9.01 22.80 -29.88
C VAL A 477 7.97 23.44 -28.97
N THR A 478 6.71 23.06 -29.14
CA THR A 478 5.65 23.46 -28.20
C THR A 478 5.51 22.41 -27.10
N VAL A 479 5.75 22.82 -25.85
CA VAL A 479 5.55 21.97 -24.67
C VAL A 479 4.22 22.30 -24.03
N ARG A 480 3.35 21.30 -23.89
CA ARG A 480 2.05 21.40 -23.23
C ARG A 480 2.14 20.75 -21.83
N ASP A 481 1.78 21.51 -20.82
CA ASP A 481 1.59 21.01 -19.47
C ASP A 481 0.25 20.26 -19.34
N ARG A 482 0.27 19.10 -18.68
CA ARG A 482 -0.91 18.22 -18.47
C ARG A 482 -2.00 18.88 -17.65
N ASP A 483 -1.63 19.51 -16.54
CA ASP A 483 -2.58 19.96 -15.53
C ASP A 483 -3.26 21.27 -15.92
N THR A 484 -2.48 22.23 -16.42
CA THR A 484 -2.96 23.54 -16.81
C THR A 484 -3.38 23.64 -18.28
N MET A 485 -2.94 22.69 -19.13
CA MET A 485 -3.03 22.71 -20.59
C MET A 485 -2.29 23.90 -21.27
N ASN A 486 -1.55 24.69 -20.47
CA ASN A 486 -0.74 25.77 -21.02
C ASN A 486 0.32 25.25 -21.97
N GLN A 487 0.60 26.02 -23.01
CA GLN A 487 1.58 25.69 -24.03
C GLN A 487 2.64 26.78 -24.09
N VAL A 488 3.89 26.36 -24.12
CA VAL A 488 5.05 27.27 -24.22
C VAL A 488 5.99 26.82 -25.31
N ARG A 489 6.60 27.77 -26.01
CA ARG A 489 7.62 27.49 -27.03
C ARG A 489 8.97 27.35 -26.35
N VAL A 490 9.68 26.23 -26.58
CA VAL A 490 10.92 25.89 -25.89
C VAL A 490 11.97 25.41 -26.91
N PRO A 491 13.24 25.91 -26.87
CA PRO A 491 14.33 25.36 -27.65
C PRO A 491 14.55 23.88 -27.31
N ILE A 492 14.79 23.04 -28.31
CA ILE A 492 15.00 21.60 -28.14
C ILE A 492 16.13 21.31 -27.15
N ASP A 493 17.21 22.09 -27.20
CA ASP A 493 18.35 21.94 -26.29
C ASP A 493 18.02 22.15 -24.81
N ASN A 494 16.93 22.87 -24.53
CA ASN A 494 16.48 23.12 -23.14
C ASN A 494 15.52 22.07 -22.61
N LEU A 495 14.97 21.20 -23.44
CA LEU A 495 13.96 20.22 -23.04
C LEU A 495 14.43 19.30 -21.90
N ARG A 496 15.67 18.80 -22.00
CA ARG A 496 16.22 17.90 -20.99
C ARG A 496 16.23 18.54 -19.60
N ASN A 497 16.68 19.78 -19.50
CA ASN A 497 16.73 20.51 -18.23
C ASN A 497 15.32 20.83 -17.72
N MET A 498 14.42 21.23 -18.61
CA MET A 498 13.02 21.49 -18.26
C MET A 498 12.34 20.23 -17.67
N ILE A 499 12.56 19.06 -18.26
CA ILE A 499 12.02 17.80 -17.75
C ILE A 499 12.64 17.49 -16.39
N PHE A 500 13.95 17.59 -16.20
CA PHE A 500 14.60 17.40 -14.91
C PHE A 500 14.05 18.33 -13.82
N ASP A 501 13.79 19.59 -14.15
CA ASP A 501 13.25 20.56 -13.19
C ASP A 501 11.81 20.18 -12.77
N GLU A 502 10.96 19.69 -13.70
CA GLU A 502 9.61 19.24 -13.39
C GLU A 502 9.58 17.96 -12.53
N LEU A 503 10.62 17.11 -12.65
CA LEU A 503 10.73 15.88 -11.86
C LEU A 503 11.21 16.12 -10.42
N LYS A 504 11.66 17.34 -10.07
CA LYS A 504 12.06 17.64 -8.70
C LYS A 504 10.83 17.65 -7.79
N PRO A 505 10.95 17.15 -6.55
CA PRO A 505 9.89 17.27 -5.56
C PRO A 505 9.49 18.75 -5.42
N LYS A 506 8.21 19.03 -5.56
CA LYS A 506 7.69 20.39 -5.29
C LYS A 506 7.73 20.59 -3.78
N LYS A 507 8.51 21.60 -3.31
CA LYS A 507 8.65 21.95 -1.89
C LYS A 507 7.34 22.47 -1.32
#